data_ce67252d0213f2b1c2aec0a5960fa7b3
#
_entry.id   ce67252d0213f2b1c2aec0a5960fa7b3
#
_cell.length_a   1.000
_cell.length_b   1.000
_cell.length_c   1.000
_cell.angle_alpha   90.00
_cell.angle_beta   90.00
_cell.angle_gamma   90.00
#
_symmetry.space_group_name_H-M   'P 1'
#
loop_
_entity.id
_entity.type
_entity.pdbx_description
1 polymer ?
#
loop_
_entity_poly.entity_id
_entity_poly.type
_entity_poly.pdbx_seq_one_letter_code
_entity_poly.pdbx_strand_id
1 'polypeptide(L)'
;GAAAGGDQLGCSLYELPAGKRSWPYHYHTANEEAIYVLAGEGTLRCAGEMTELTAGDYVNFPADASGGHRVINDSEGPLRYLAVSTMTEPDVTVYPDSEKFGVYVGSPPGGREERPLEGYYEQDADVDYWQNES
;
A
#
# COMPACT_ATOMS: atom_id res chain seq x y z
N GLY A 1 -7.32 4.76 12.48
CA GLY A 1 -5.96 4.81 12.88
C GLY A 1 -5.73 4.58 14.37
N ALA A 2 -4.49 4.77 14.78
CA ALA A 2 -4.07 4.52 16.16
C ALA A 2 -4.84 5.36 17.18
N ALA A 3 -5.21 6.60 16.82
CA ALA A 3 -5.98 7.49 17.68
C ALA A 3 -7.38 6.96 18.02
N ALA A 4 -7.91 6.05 17.26
CA ALA A 4 -9.21 5.41 17.50
C ALA A 4 -9.09 4.13 18.35
N GLY A 5 -7.88 3.82 18.85
CA GLY A 5 -7.64 2.65 19.69
C GLY A 5 -7.47 1.33 18.95
N GLY A 6 -7.30 1.38 17.63
CA GLY A 6 -7.08 0.19 16.82
C GLY A 6 -5.71 -0.42 17.08
N ASP A 7 -5.65 -1.75 17.09
CA ASP A 7 -4.43 -2.51 17.29
C ASP A 7 -4.09 -3.34 16.05
N GLN A 8 -5.04 -4.12 15.55
CA GLN A 8 -4.84 -5.01 14.42
C GLN A 8 -5.32 -4.44 13.09
N LEU A 9 -6.14 -3.39 13.14
CA LEU A 9 -6.67 -2.74 11.95
C LEU A 9 -6.30 -1.26 11.93
N GLY A 10 -5.81 -0.81 10.79
CA GLY A 10 -5.61 0.60 10.51
C GLY A 10 -6.65 1.09 9.51
N CYS A 11 -7.12 2.32 9.70
CA CYS A 11 -8.05 2.95 8.77
C CYS A 11 -7.67 4.40 8.61
N SER A 12 -7.60 4.87 7.37
CA SER A 12 -7.30 6.26 7.05
C SER A 12 -8.24 6.78 5.96
N LEU A 13 -8.62 8.04 6.11
CA LEU A 13 -9.37 8.74 5.08
C LEU A 13 -8.38 9.47 4.17
N TYR A 14 -8.50 9.24 2.88
CA TYR A 14 -7.68 9.92 1.87
C TYR A 14 -8.55 10.76 0.95
N GLU A 15 -8.04 11.91 0.59
CA GLU A 15 -8.60 12.74 -0.47
C GLU A 15 -7.52 12.93 -1.52
N LEU A 16 -7.78 12.40 -2.71
CA LEU A 16 -6.86 12.47 -3.83
C LEU A 16 -7.34 13.56 -4.79
N PRO A 17 -6.58 14.66 -4.91
CA PRO A 17 -6.99 15.73 -5.81
C PRO A 17 -7.07 15.29 -7.28
N ALA A 18 -7.85 16.00 -8.05
CA ALA A 18 -7.98 15.76 -9.50
C ALA A 18 -6.61 15.72 -10.18
N GLY A 19 -6.38 14.76 -11.04
CA GLY A 19 -5.15 14.59 -11.79
C GLY A 19 -4.00 13.99 -11.02
N LYS A 20 -4.20 13.61 -9.76
CA LYS A 20 -3.16 13.02 -8.92
C LYS A 20 -3.29 11.51 -8.82
N ARG A 21 -2.21 10.88 -8.38
CA ARG A 21 -2.13 9.43 -8.16
C ARG A 21 -1.72 9.18 -6.71
N SER A 22 -2.12 8.02 -6.20
CA SER A 22 -1.70 7.57 -4.88
C SER A 22 -0.22 7.12 -4.88
N TRP A 23 0.19 6.41 -3.85
CA TRP A 23 1.54 5.84 -3.75
C TRP A 23 1.88 5.03 -5.01
N PRO A 24 3.18 4.76 -5.28
CA PRO A 24 3.57 3.91 -6.40
C PRO A 24 2.85 2.56 -6.38
N TYR A 25 2.68 1.95 -7.55
CA TYR A 25 2.09 0.62 -7.65
C TYR A 25 2.86 -0.35 -6.75
N HIS A 26 2.16 -1.01 -5.84
CA HIS A 26 2.80 -1.86 -4.84
C HIS A 26 1.85 -2.93 -4.32
N TYR A 27 2.43 -3.97 -3.71
CA TYR A 27 1.69 -4.91 -2.90
C TYR A 27 2.46 -5.20 -1.60
N HIS A 28 1.72 -5.57 -0.56
CA HIS A 28 2.28 -5.99 0.72
C HIS A 28 2.39 -7.50 0.77
N THR A 29 3.34 -8.02 1.55
CA THR A 29 3.50 -9.47 1.73
C THR A 29 2.92 -9.95 3.06
N ALA A 30 2.71 -9.05 4.02
CA ALA A 30 2.19 -9.39 5.34
C ALA A 30 0.82 -8.77 5.64
N ASN A 31 0.41 -7.74 4.90
CA ASN A 31 -0.80 -7.01 5.21
C ASN A 31 -1.81 -7.05 4.07
N GLU A 32 -3.04 -7.37 4.44
CA GLU A 32 -4.19 -7.24 3.56
C GLU A 32 -4.71 -5.81 3.64
N GLU A 33 -5.09 -5.24 2.50
CA GLU A 33 -5.65 -3.91 2.44
C GLU A 33 -6.99 -3.91 1.73
N ALA A 34 -7.78 -2.86 1.98
CA ALA A 34 -9.03 -2.63 1.28
C ALA A 34 -9.28 -1.13 1.15
N ILE A 35 -10.03 -0.75 0.13
CA ILE A 35 -10.52 0.62 -0.01
C ILE A 35 -12.02 0.61 -0.16
N TYR A 36 -12.65 1.68 0.33
CA TYR A 36 -14.06 1.97 0.13
C TYR A 36 -14.21 3.40 -0.36
N VAL A 37 -14.77 3.57 -1.56
CA VAL A 37 -14.90 4.89 -2.17
C VAL A 37 -16.12 5.62 -1.60
N LEU A 38 -15.88 6.78 -1.00
CA LEU A 38 -16.91 7.60 -0.37
C LEU A 38 -17.53 8.61 -1.32
N ALA A 39 -16.71 9.23 -2.16
CA ALA A 39 -17.17 10.29 -3.05
C ALA A 39 -16.19 10.45 -4.22
N GLY A 40 -16.71 10.89 -5.34
CA GLY A 40 -15.91 11.11 -6.54
C GLY A 40 -15.79 9.85 -7.39
N GLU A 41 -14.89 9.94 -8.36
CA GLU A 41 -14.60 8.83 -9.28
C GLU A 41 -13.13 8.84 -9.66
N GLY A 42 -12.64 7.69 -10.10
CA GLY A 42 -11.26 7.54 -10.50
C GLY A 42 -11.02 6.19 -11.15
N THR A 43 -9.77 5.77 -11.19
CA THR A 43 -9.36 4.52 -11.81
C THR A 43 -8.46 3.75 -10.84
N LEU A 44 -8.69 2.45 -10.78
CA LEU A 44 -7.84 1.53 -10.04
C LEU A 44 -7.00 0.73 -11.03
N ARG A 45 -5.68 0.77 -10.85
CA ARG A 45 -4.78 -0.16 -11.51
C ARG A 45 -4.54 -1.32 -10.53
N CYS A 46 -4.89 -2.53 -10.93
CA CYS A 46 -4.73 -3.72 -10.10
C CYS A 46 -4.51 -4.96 -10.95
N ALA A 47 -3.46 -5.72 -10.64
CA ALA A 47 -3.17 -7.00 -11.28
C ALA A 47 -3.19 -6.94 -12.81
N GLY A 48 -2.62 -5.89 -13.40
CA GLY A 48 -2.53 -5.71 -14.86
C GLY A 48 -3.78 -5.15 -15.52
N GLU A 49 -4.82 -4.82 -14.73
CA GLU A 49 -6.07 -4.27 -15.24
C GLU A 49 -6.33 -2.86 -14.73
N MET A 50 -7.08 -2.09 -15.51
CA MET A 50 -7.57 -0.77 -15.13
C MET A 50 -9.07 -0.86 -14.95
N THR A 51 -9.57 -0.49 -13.77
CA THR A 51 -10.99 -0.58 -13.41
C THR A 51 -11.47 0.77 -12.93
N GLU A 52 -12.67 1.17 -13.37
CA GLU A 52 -13.28 2.41 -12.91
C GLU A 52 -13.70 2.29 -11.44
N LEU A 53 -13.44 3.36 -10.67
CA LEU A 53 -13.87 3.50 -9.28
C LEU A 53 -14.95 4.56 -9.19
N THR A 54 -16.05 4.21 -8.50
CA THR A 54 -17.14 5.17 -8.22
C THR A 54 -17.54 5.05 -6.75
N ALA A 55 -18.27 6.05 -6.25
CA ALA A 55 -18.74 6.05 -4.86
C ALA A 55 -19.53 4.78 -4.54
N GLY A 56 -19.23 4.17 -3.41
CA GLY A 56 -19.82 2.92 -2.97
C GLY A 56 -19.04 1.67 -3.32
N ASP A 57 -18.00 1.78 -4.14
CA ASP A 57 -17.17 0.64 -4.51
C ASP A 57 -16.27 0.22 -3.34
N TYR A 58 -16.15 -1.10 -3.15
CA TYR A 58 -15.24 -1.72 -2.21
C TYR A 58 -14.29 -2.65 -2.96
N VAL A 59 -13.00 -2.53 -2.68
CA VAL A 59 -11.99 -3.38 -3.30
C VAL A 59 -11.05 -3.91 -2.22
N ASN A 60 -10.77 -5.20 -2.27
CA ASN A 60 -9.84 -5.86 -1.36
C ASN A 60 -8.55 -6.23 -2.08
N PHE A 61 -7.42 -6.04 -1.39
CA PHE A 61 -6.08 -6.33 -1.90
C PHE A 61 -5.40 -7.38 -1.03
N PRO A 62 -5.34 -8.64 -1.50
CA PRO A 62 -4.62 -9.68 -0.76
C PRO A 62 -3.15 -9.36 -0.53
N ALA A 63 -2.55 -10.02 0.46
CA ALA A 63 -1.13 -9.85 0.82
C ALA A 63 -0.21 -10.66 -0.11
N ASP A 64 -0.33 -10.43 -1.42
CA ASP A 64 0.50 -11.06 -2.45
C ASP A 64 0.46 -10.21 -3.73
N ALA A 65 1.10 -10.68 -4.78
CA ALA A 65 1.20 -9.94 -6.05
C ALA A 65 -0.16 -9.63 -6.68
N SER A 66 -1.19 -10.45 -6.41
CA SER A 66 -2.55 -10.18 -6.91
C SER A 66 -3.19 -8.95 -6.25
N GLY A 67 -2.67 -8.54 -5.10
CA GLY A 67 -3.10 -7.34 -4.39
C GLY A 67 -2.37 -6.07 -4.80
N GLY A 68 -1.49 -6.13 -5.78
CA GLY A 68 -0.79 -4.95 -6.29
C GLY A 68 -1.76 -3.92 -6.84
N HIS A 69 -1.58 -2.66 -6.43
CA HIS A 69 -2.55 -1.63 -6.83
C HIS A 69 -1.97 -0.22 -6.79
N ARG A 70 -2.65 0.67 -7.50
CA ARG A 70 -2.46 2.11 -7.44
C ARG A 70 -3.78 2.78 -7.76
N VAL A 71 -4.14 3.78 -6.97
CA VAL A 71 -5.35 4.59 -7.21
C VAL A 71 -4.95 5.81 -8.04
N ILE A 72 -5.73 6.08 -9.08
CA ILE A 72 -5.48 7.19 -10.00
C ILE A 72 -6.74 8.04 -10.06
N ASN A 73 -6.61 9.34 -9.81
CA ASN A 73 -7.72 10.26 -10.00
C ASN A 73 -7.55 10.98 -11.33
N ASP A 74 -8.13 10.41 -12.37
CA ASP A 74 -8.17 10.97 -13.71
C ASP A 74 -9.45 11.77 -13.98
N SER A 75 -10.22 12.07 -12.93
CA SER A 75 -11.42 12.89 -12.99
C SER A 75 -11.12 14.38 -12.77
N GLU A 76 -12.15 15.20 -12.85
CA GLU A 76 -12.03 16.65 -12.65
C GLU A 76 -12.27 17.11 -11.21
N GLY A 77 -12.73 16.22 -10.33
CA GLY A 77 -13.01 16.53 -8.93
C GLY A 77 -12.22 15.64 -7.98
N PRO A 78 -12.30 15.90 -6.67
CA PRO A 78 -11.58 15.08 -5.71
C PRO A 78 -12.17 13.68 -5.57
N LEU A 79 -11.30 12.70 -5.30
CA LEU A 79 -11.68 11.33 -5.00
C LEU A 79 -11.42 11.10 -3.51
N ARG A 80 -12.45 10.71 -2.78
CA ARG A 80 -12.34 10.43 -1.33
C ARG A 80 -12.61 8.96 -1.05
N TYR A 81 -11.72 8.34 -0.32
CA TYR A 81 -11.87 6.93 0.02
C TYR A 81 -11.28 6.61 1.38
N LEU A 82 -11.81 5.57 2.01
CA LEU A 82 -11.22 4.96 3.19
C LEU A 82 -10.25 3.88 2.74
N ALA A 83 -9.07 3.85 3.36
CA ALA A 83 -8.14 2.75 3.21
C ALA A 83 -8.02 2.03 4.54
N VAL A 84 -8.23 0.73 4.51
CA VAL A 84 -8.20 -0.14 5.68
C VAL A 84 -7.13 -1.19 5.46
N SER A 85 -6.36 -1.48 6.50
CA SER A 85 -5.35 -2.53 6.40
C SER A 85 -5.19 -3.27 7.71
N THR A 86 -4.72 -4.52 7.64
CA THR A 86 -4.15 -5.18 8.81
C THR A 86 -2.86 -4.47 9.18
N MET A 87 -2.42 -4.62 10.43
CA MET A 87 -1.25 -3.92 10.96
C MET A 87 -0.23 -4.93 11.46
N THR A 88 0.14 -5.85 10.57
CA THR A 88 1.11 -6.92 10.86
C THR A 88 2.52 -6.43 10.52
N GLU A 89 3.46 -6.72 11.39
CA GLU A 89 4.88 -6.48 11.16
C GLU A 89 5.69 -7.75 11.51
N PRO A 90 6.84 -7.97 10.90
CA PRO A 90 7.45 -7.19 9.85
C PRO A 90 6.69 -7.32 8.53
N ASP A 91 6.81 -6.30 7.68
CA ASP A 91 6.20 -6.31 6.35
C ASP A 91 7.26 -6.02 5.29
N VAL A 92 7.13 -6.69 4.16
CA VAL A 92 7.91 -6.37 2.96
C VAL A 92 6.93 -5.92 1.89
N THR A 93 7.10 -4.69 1.42
CA THR A 93 6.29 -4.10 0.36
C THR A 93 7.06 -4.15 -0.95
N VAL A 94 6.44 -4.66 -2.00
CA VAL A 94 7.09 -4.83 -3.30
C VAL A 94 6.56 -3.80 -4.29
N TYR A 95 7.46 -3.17 -5.03
CA TYR A 95 7.17 -2.14 -6.04
C TYR A 95 7.59 -2.68 -7.42
N PRO A 96 6.70 -3.40 -8.11
CA PRO A 96 7.07 -4.09 -9.36
C PRO A 96 7.57 -3.17 -10.47
N ASP A 97 7.01 -1.98 -10.61
CA ASP A 97 7.38 -1.05 -11.68
C ASP A 97 8.83 -0.56 -11.57
N SER A 98 9.32 -0.39 -10.33
CA SER A 98 10.67 0.08 -10.08
C SER A 98 11.64 -1.03 -9.63
N GLU A 99 11.16 -2.27 -9.60
CA GLU A 99 11.97 -3.45 -9.25
C GLU A 99 12.69 -3.29 -7.90
N LYS A 100 11.97 -2.74 -6.91
CA LYS A 100 12.48 -2.57 -5.55
C LYS A 100 11.50 -3.10 -4.52
N PHE A 101 11.95 -3.22 -3.29
CA PHE A 101 11.11 -3.57 -2.16
C PHE A 101 11.46 -2.73 -0.94
N GLY A 102 10.48 -2.56 -0.05
CA GLY A 102 10.65 -1.89 1.24
C GLY A 102 10.54 -2.88 2.38
N VAL A 103 11.34 -2.68 3.42
CA VAL A 103 11.35 -3.50 4.62
C VAL A 103 10.90 -2.65 5.80
N TYR A 104 9.95 -3.17 6.58
CA TYR A 104 9.40 -2.47 7.74
C TYR A 104 9.36 -3.42 8.93
N VAL A 105 10.20 -3.15 9.92
CA VAL A 105 10.30 -3.93 11.16
C VAL A 105 10.04 -3.03 12.35
N GLY A 106 9.17 -3.48 13.27
CA GLY A 106 8.81 -2.74 14.46
C GLY A 106 7.50 -1.98 14.35
N SER A 107 7.11 -1.57 13.16
CA SER A 107 5.82 -0.97 12.88
C SER A 107 5.49 -1.19 11.40
N PRO A 108 4.25 -1.58 11.05
CA PRO A 108 3.87 -1.78 9.66
C PRO A 108 3.77 -0.46 8.91
N PRO A 109 3.69 -0.48 7.56
CA PRO A 109 3.42 0.72 6.78
C PRO A 109 2.15 1.42 7.29
N GLY A 110 2.22 2.74 7.45
CA GLY A 110 1.14 3.53 8.06
C GLY A 110 1.16 3.57 9.57
N GLY A 111 1.98 2.75 10.23
CA GLY A 111 2.20 2.82 11.66
C GLY A 111 3.03 4.05 12.03
N ARG A 112 2.97 4.45 13.31
CA ARG A 112 3.62 5.67 13.80
C ARG A 112 4.79 5.42 14.72
N GLU A 113 5.07 4.16 15.01
CA GLU A 113 6.16 3.79 15.89
C GLU A 113 7.49 3.83 15.15
N GLU A 114 8.56 4.12 15.86
CA GLU A 114 9.89 4.08 15.31
C GLU A 114 10.27 2.66 14.90
N ARG A 115 10.92 2.53 13.75
CA ARG A 115 11.32 1.23 13.22
C ARG A 115 12.81 0.99 13.41
N PRO A 116 13.19 -0.10 14.09
CA PRO A 116 14.60 -0.46 14.22
C PRO A 116 15.24 -0.87 12.91
N LEU A 117 14.46 -1.32 11.92
CA LEU A 117 14.95 -1.65 10.60
C LEU A 117 13.93 -1.20 9.56
N GLU A 118 14.36 -0.30 8.67
CA GLU A 118 13.55 0.21 7.58
C GLU A 118 14.45 0.60 6.42
N GLY A 119 14.02 0.30 5.20
CA GLY A 119 14.76 0.74 4.02
C GLY A 119 14.13 0.25 2.74
N TYR A 120 14.61 0.79 1.63
CA TYR A 120 14.19 0.42 0.29
C TYR A 120 15.41 -0.08 -0.47
N TYR A 121 15.27 -1.21 -1.14
CA TYR A 121 16.38 -1.92 -1.78
C TYR A 121 15.97 -2.38 -3.17
N GLU A 122 16.90 -2.32 -4.11
CA GLU A 122 16.69 -2.91 -5.43
C GLU A 122 16.62 -4.43 -5.31
N GLN A 123 15.77 -5.08 -6.12
CA GLN A 123 15.56 -6.53 -6.04
C GLN A 123 16.81 -7.33 -6.39
N ASP A 124 17.72 -6.77 -7.19
CA ASP A 124 18.96 -7.42 -7.59
C ASP A 124 20.16 -7.05 -6.70
N ALA A 125 19.91 -6.38 -5.59
CA ALA A 125 20.96 -5.98 -4.64
C ALA A 125 21.23 -7.04 -3.57
N ASP A 126 20.73 -8.24 -3.74
CA ASP A 126 20.97 -9.34 -2.79
C ASP A 126 22.45 -9.72 -2.75
N VAL A 127 22.85 -10.23 -1.60
CA VAL A 127 24.23 -10.67 -1.38
C VAL A 127 24.23 -12.13 -0.98
N ASP A 128 25.38 -12.80 -1.14
CA ASP A 128 25.53 -14.17 -0.69
C ASP A 128 25.38 -14.23 0.84
N TYR A 129 24.73 -15.27 1.34
CA TYR A 129 24.50 -15.46 2.76
C TYR A 129 25.79 -15.38 3.58
N TRP A 130 26.88 -15.90 3.05
CA TRP A 130 28.17 -15.92 3.72
C TRP A 130 29.06 -14.69 3.46
N GLN A 131 28.54 -13.71 2.70
CA GLN A 131 29.32 -12.52 2.41
C GLN A 131 29.72 -11.81 3.70
N ASN A 132 31.04 -11.58 3.88
CA ASN A 132 31.61 -10.96 5.08
C ASN A 132 31.38 -11.75 6.38
N GLU A 133 31.04 -13.01 6.26
CA GLU A 133 30.97 -13.91 7.41
C GLU A 133 32.21 -14.81 7.45
N SER A 134 32.61 -15.20 8.64
CA SER A 134 33.80 -16.02 8.85
C SER A 134 33.45 -17.45 9.26
#